data_4a186d4cb676f96f4bd3fd00079b53dc
#
_entry.id   4a186d4cb676f96f4bd3fd00079b53dc
#
_cell.length_a   1.000
_cell.length_b   1.000
_cell.length_c   1.000
_cell.angle_alpha   90.00
_cell.angle_beta   90.00
_cell.angle_gamma   90.00
#
_symmetry.space_group_name_H-M   'P 1'
#
loop_
_entity.id
_entity.type
_entity.pdbx_description
1 polymer ?
#
loop_
_entity_poly.entity_id
_entity_poly.type
_entity_poly.pdbx_seq_one_letter_code
_entity_poly.pdbx_strand_id
1 'polypeptide(L)'
;MERGGLNVMVNPFGTLYNPASIAASLLRSISENEYTADSPELLRGLHDGLWHSWMHHSTFSSPSKETLLYAVNATMHKVADFLREADVLIVTLGTAIIYRLRDTGRLVANCHKMPDQMFVRELMSSYDIADQWQMLLQLLGSINPKLKVIFTVSPIRHKRDGYHANQISKGTLLCAVEALSPSLRLSAKQKDEAGADKTSTDKDSSTQVMGEERGSNAPDYFPSYEIMMDELRDYRFYADDMIHPSEKAVEYIWQRFQDTYFDSKTRDTVAKATKEWARRQHRPIAGTGSAD
;
A
#
# COMPACT_ATOMS: atom_id res chain seq x y z
N MET A 1 -12.86 4.51 0.45
CA MET A 1 -12.50 5.82 1.00
C MET A 1 -13.11 6.94 0.17
N GLU A 2 -12.79 7.12 -1.09
CA GLU A 2 -13.39 8.13 -1.99
C GLU A 2 -14.92 8.15 -1.97
N ARG A 3 -15.56 6.96 -2.14
CA ARG A 3 -17.02 6.80 -2.04
C ARG A 3 -17.59 7.21 -0.67
N GLY A 4 -16.76 7.19 0.36
CA GLY A 4 -17.08 7.62 1.71
C GLY A 4 -16.86 9.12 1.97
N GLY A 5 -16.56 9.92 0.94
CA GLY A 5 -16.40 11.36 1.06
C GLY A 5 -15.13 11.82 1.77
N LEU A 6 -14.15 10.93 1.94
CA LEU A 6 -12.84 11.28 2.49
C LEU A 6 -11.98 11.97 1.42
N ASN A 7 -11.17 12.95 1.83
CA ASN A 7 -10.15 13.53 0.96
C ASN A 7 -9.00 12.54 0.82
N VAL A 8 -8.87 11.89 -0.34
CA VAL A 8 -7.89 10.83 -0.57
C VAL A 8 -7.14 11.02 -1.88
N MET A 9 -5.86 10.67 -1.87
CA MET A 9 -5.04 10.52 -3.05
C MET A 9 -4.65 9.04 -3.17
N VAL A 10 -5.08 8.39 -4.26
CA VAL A 10 -4.90 6.94 -4.44
C VAL A 10 -3.94 6.67 -5.57
N ASN A 11 -2.85 5.94 -5.27
CA ASN A 11 -1.85 5.49 -6.25
C ASN A 11 -1.44 6.58 -7.27
N PRO A 12 -0.98 7.75 -6.82
CA PRO A 12 -0.73 8.89 -7.72
C PRO A 12 0.29 8.59 -8.82
N PHE A 13 1.24 7.68 -8.59
CA PHE A 13 2.24 7.24 -9.59
C PHE A 13 1.75 6.05 -10.45
N GLY A 14 0.48 5.66 -10.30
CA GLY A 14 -0.05 4.38 -10.70
C GLY A 14 0.24 3.29 -9.66
N THR A 15 -0.20 2.06 -9.91
CA THR A 15 -0.02 0.97 -8.96
C THR A 15 1.43 0.54 -8.90
N LEU A 16 2.05 0.73 -7.74
CA LEU A 16 3.39 0.25 -7.39
C LEU A 16 3.25 -0.93 -6.43
N TYR A 17 4.04 -1.98 -6.61
CA TYR A 17 3.85 -3.25 -5.90
C TYR A 17 4.90 -3.54 -4.84
N ASN A 18 6.12 -3.03 -5.02
CA ASN A 18 7.25 -3.38 -4.17
C ASN A 18 7.69 -2.19 -3.29
N PRO A 19 8.27 -2.48 -2.11
CA PRO A 19 8.65 -1.44 -1.14
C PRO A 19 9.66 -0.44 -1.70
N ALA A 20 10.63 -0.89 -2.50
CA ALA A 20 11.66 0.00 -3.02
C ALA A 20 11.11 1.03 -4.02
N SER A 21 10.21 0.61 -4.93
CA SER A 21 9.60 1.52 -5.89
C SER A 21 8.69 2.55 -5.22
N ILE A 22 7.92 2.12 -4.19
CA ILE A 22 7.07 3.02 -3.42
C ILE A 22 7.93 4.04 -2.66
N ALA A 23 8.95 3.55 -1.94
CA ALA A 23 9.86 4.40 -1.17
C ALA A 23 10.61 5.42 -2.07
N ALA A 24 11.13 4.97 -3.22
CA ALA A 24 11.83 5.84 -4.15
C ALA A 24 10.93 6.95 -4.71
N SER A 25 9.67 6.64 -5.04
CA SER A 25 8.71 7.62 -5.54
C SER A 25 8.31 8.64 -4.46
N LEU A 26 8.08 8.20 -3.22
CA LEU A 26 7.81 9.09 -2.10
C LEU A 26 9.02 9.97 -1.78
N LEU A 27 10.22 9.37 -1.67
CA LEU A 27 11.45 10.11 -1.39
C LEU A 27 11.72 11.18 -2.43
N ARG A 28 11.55 10.85 -3.72
CA ARG A 28 11.74 11.81 -4.80
C ARG A 28 10.76 12.98 -4.71
N SER A 29 9.51 12.72 -4.36
CA SER A 29 8.49 13.76 -4.18
C SER A 29 8.82 14.70 -3.02
N ILE A 30 9.15 14.16 -1.85
CA ILE A 30 9.45 15.01 -0.67
C ILE A 30 10.77 15.76 -0.79
N SER A 31 11.71 15.26 -1.62
CA SER A 31 12.97 15.94 -1.94
C SER A 31 12.83 16.92 -3.09
N GLU A 32 11.67 17.03 -3.71
CA GLU A 32 11.37 17.90 -4.86
C GLU A 32 12.37 17.76 -6.02
N ASN A 33 12.93 16.55 -6.18
CA ASN A 33 13.93 16.25 -7.19
C ASN A 33 13.25 15.92 -8.52
N GLU A 34 13.04 16.94 -9.36
CA GLU A 34 12.32 16.82 -10.62
C GLU A 34 13.02 15.90 -11.64
N TYR A 35 12.21 15.27 -12.48
CA TYR A 35 12.68 14.61 -13.69
C TYR A 35 12.99 15.66 -14.76
N THR A 36 14.15 15.52 -15.41
CA THR A 36 14.60 16.35 -16.51
C THR A 36 14.61 15.58 -17.82
N ALA A 37 14.86 16.24 -18.94
CA ALA A 37 14.98 15.58 -20.23
C ALA A 37 16.11 14.54 -20.28
N ASP A 38 17.13 14.68 -19.42
CA ASP A 38 18.27 13.79 -19.33
C ASP A 38 18.15 12.76 -18.22
N SER A 39 16.99 12.72 -17.54
CA SER A 39 16.73 11.75 -16.47
C SER A 39 16.83 10.32 -17.02
N PRO A 40 17.69 9.48 -16.42
CA PRO A 40 17.95 8.12 -16.91
C PRO A 40 16.79 7.15 -16.67
N GLU A 41 15.76 7.59 -15.99
CA GLU A 41 14.51 6.84 -15.81
C GLU A 41 13.58 6.94 -17.02
N LEU A 42 13.85 7.85 -17.96
CA LEU A 42 13.04 8.00 -19.17
C LEU A 42 13.53 7.05 -20.27
N LEU A 43 12.56 6.48 -20.98
CA LEU A 43 12.85 5.60 -22.11
C LEU A 43 11.84 5.80 -23.23
N ARG A 44 12.24 5.42 -24.44
CA ARG A 44 11.32 5.27 -25.55
C ARG A 44 10.96 3.81 -25.74
N GLY A 45 9.65 3.50 -25.77
CA GLY A 45 9.17 2.15 -25.94
C GLY A 45 9.56 1.56 -27.32
N LEU A 46 9.90 0.28 -27.32
CA LEU A 46 10.34 -0.42 -28.55
C LEU A 46 9.16 -0.70 -29.49
N HIS A 47 7.97 -0.91 -28.96
CA HIS A 47 6.84 -1.41 -29.73
C HIS A 47 5.75 -0.37 -29.98
N ASP A 48 5.57 0.59 -29.07
CA ASP A 48 4.49 1.58 -29.14
C ASP A 48 5.00 2.99 -29.51
N GLY A 49 6.33 3.19 -29.48
CA GLY A 49 6.96 4.47 -29.80
C GLY A 49 6.65 5.60 -28.81
N LEU A 50 6.05 5.27 -27.66
CA LEU A 50 5.76 6.23 -26.62
C LEU A 50 6.97 6.48 -25.73
N TRP A 51 7.00 7.63 -25.08
CA TRP A 51 7.89 7.88 -23.97
C TRP A 51 7.30 7.33 -22.68
N HIS A 52 8.13 6.67 -21.87
CA HIS A 52 7.79 6.05 -20.59
C HIS A 52 8.76 6.50 -19.52
N SER A 53 8.40 6.23 -18.27
CA SER A 53 9.30 6.33 -17.12
C SER A 53 9.37 4.97 -16.43
N TRP A 54 10.57 4.46 -16.16
CA TRP A 54 10.77 3.23 -15.38
C TRP A 54 10.11 3.25 -14.00
N MET A 55 9.83 4.45 -13.46
CA MET A 55 9.29 4.63 -12.12
C MET A 55 7.77 4.84 -12.07
N HIS A 56 7.09 4.93 -13.23
CA HIS A 56 5.66 5.25 -13.30
C HIS A 56 4.86 4.19 -14.06
N HIS A 57 3.58 4.12 -13.77
CA HIS A 57 2.66 3.26 -14.52
C HIS A 57 2.49 3.75 -15.97
N SER A 58 2.08 2.83 -16.86
CA SER A 58 1.89 3.13 -18.30
C SER A 58 0.83 4.21 -18.58
N THR A 59 0.00 4.57 -17.63
CA THR A 59 -0.94 5.68 -17.75
C THR A 59 -0.26 7.04 -17.93
N PHE A 60 1.02 7.15 -17.56
CA PHE A 60 1.84 8.34 -17.79
C PHE A 60 2.47 8.37 -19.18
N SER A 61 2.45 7.25 -19.91
CA SER A 61 3.10 7.14 -21.23
C SER A 61 2.53 8.15 -22.21
N SER A 62 3.40 8.77 -23.01
CA SER A 62 3.02 9.86 -23.91
C SER A 62 3.80 9.80 -25.22
N PRO A 63 3.24 10.23 -26.36
CA PRO A 63 3.98 10.46 -27.59
C PRO A 63 5.07 11.53 -27.45
N SER A 64 4.88 12.52 -26.55
CA SER A 64 5.83 13.61 -26.29
C SER A 64 6.56 13.38 -24.95
N LYS A 65 7.87 13.55 -24.98
CA LYS A 65 8.74 13.50 -23.80
C LYS A 65 8.42 14.62 -22.82
N GLU A 66 8.12 15.81 -23.34
CA GLU A 66 7.78 17.00 -22.59
C GLU A 66 6.45 16.81 -21.84
N THR A 67 5.46 16.21 -22.50
CA THR A 67 4.16 15.89 -21.87
C THR A 67 4.33 14.85 -20.75
N LEU A 68 5.16 13.82 -20.97
CA LEU A 68 5.49 12.87 -19.92
C LEU A 68 6.14 13.56 -18.71
N LEU A 69 7.18 14.38 -18.97
CA LEU A 69 7.90 15.13 -17.93
C LEU A 69 6.97 16.04 -17.13
N TYR A 70 6.13 16.78 -17.83
CA TYR A 70 5.14 17.63 -17.17
C TYR A 70 4.21 16.82 -16.25
N ALA A 71 3.68 15.69 -16.74
CA ALA A 71 2.74 14.86 -15.98
C ALA A 71 3.40 14.24 -14.73
N VAL A 72 4.60 13.68 -14.86
CA VAL A 72 5.30 13.06 -13.73
C VAL A 72 5.73 14.08 -12.68
N ASN A 73 6.25 15.24 -13.08
CA ASN A 73 6.67 16.30 -12.15
C ASN A 73 5.45 16.94 -11.48
N ALA A 74 4.39 17.25 -12.23
CA ALA A 74 3.15 17.77 -11.65
C ALA A 74 2.53 16.82 -10.62
N THR A 75 2.62 15.50 -10.88
CA THR A 75 2.15 14.50 -9.91
C THR A 75 3.04 14.46 -8.68
N MET A 76 4.35 14.52 -8.87
CA MET A 76 5.33 14.54 -7.78
C MET A 76 5.09 15.72 -6.82
N HIS A 77 4.89 16.93 -7.35
CA HIS A 77 4.56 18.12 -6.53
C HIS A 77 3.23 17.96 -5.80
N LYS A 78 2.18 17.48 -6.48
CA LYS A 78 0.89 17.20 -5.83
C LYS A 78 1.02 16.20 -4.67
N VAL A 79 1.87 15.19 -4.83
CA VAL A 79 2.13 14.22 -3.75
C VAL A 79 2.87 14.87 -2.59
N ALA A 80 3.89 15.68 -2.88
CA ALA A 80 4.62 16.42 -1.85
C ALA A 80 3.70 17.33 -1.03
N ASP A 81 2.86 18.13 -1.71
CA ASP A 81 1.90 19.02 -1.05
C ASP A 81 0.88 18.22 -0.23
N PHE A 82 0.33 17.15 -0.79
CA PHE A 82 -0.63 16.31 -0.08
C PHE A 82 -0.02 15.65 1.17
N LEU A 83 1.23 15.19 1.11
CA LEU A 83 1.91 14.57 2.26
C LEU A 83 2.17 15.56 3.40
N ARG A 84 2.37 16.84 3.11
CA ARG A 84 2.54 17.88 4.15
C ARG A 84 1.28 18.09 4.99
N GLU A 85 0.10 17.80 4.44
CA GLU A 85 -1.20 18.03 5.09
C GLU A 85 -1.95 16.74 5.45
N ALA A 86 -1.51 15.58 4.94
CA ALA A 86 -2.19 14.31 5.13
C ALA A 86 -2.20 13.88 6.60
N ASP A 87 -3.32 13.35 7.06
CA ASP A 87 -3.45 12.73 8.38
C ASP A 87 -2.90 11.31 8.40
N VAL A 88 -3.08 10.57 7.27
CA VAL A 88 -2.72 9.14 7.19
C VAL A 88 -2.12 8.80 5.82
N LEU A 89 -0.99 8.10 5.83
CA LEU A 89 -0.40 7.43 4.67
C LEU A 89 -0.59 5.92 4.82
N ILE A 90 -1.34 5.31 3.89
CA ILE A 90 -1.50 3.85 3.84
C ILE A 90 -0.57 3.30 2.76
N VAL A 91 0.33 2.39 3.16
CA VAL A 91 1.31 1.76 2.27
C VAL A 91 0.97 0.29 2.10
N THR A 92 0.51 -0.09 0.90
CA THR A 92 0.18 -1.48 0.58
C THR A 92 1.34 -2.14 -0.15
N LEU A 93 1.99 -3.09 0.52
CA LEU A 93 3.12 -3.86 -0.02
C LEU A 93 2.63 -5.12 -0.73
N GLY A 94 2.90 -5.23 -2.03
CA GLY A 94 2.46 -6.37 -2.86
C GLY A 94 3.46 -7.52 -2.89
N THR A 95 4.72 -7.21 -3.15
CA THR A 95 5.80 -8.19 -3.31
C THR A 95 7.12 -7.59 -2.85
N ALA A 96 8.02 -8.43 -2.32
CA ALA A 96 9.41 -8.08 -2.04
C ALA A 96 10.33 -8.27 -3.25
N ILE A 97 9.79 -8.74 -4.40
CA ILE A 97 10.56 -8.90 -5.63
C ILE A 97 10.61 -7.56 -6.35
N ILE A 98 11.83 -7.13 -6.66
CA ILE A 98 12.12 -5.92 -7.42
C ILE A 98 12.74 -6.26 -8.77
N TYR A 99 12.68 -5.30 -9.66
CA TYR A 99 13.32 -5.37 -10.97
C TYR A 99 14.40 -4.30 -11.05
N ARG A 100 15.54 -4.66 -11.63
CA ARG A 100 16.62 -3.72 -11.95
C ARG A 100 17.00 -3.85 -13.42
N LEU A 101 17.38 -2.74 -14.06
CA LEU A 101 18.03 -2.79 -15.37
C LEU A 101 19.35 -3.56 -15.23
N ARG A 102 19.58 -4.52 -16.13
CA ARG A 102 20.77 -5.38 -16.10
C ARG A 102 22.07 -4.62 -16.34
N ASP A 103 22.03 -3.59 -17.17
CA ASP A 103 23.18 -2.80 -17.57
C ASP A 103 23.63 -1.78 -16.51
N THR A 104 22.66 -1.18 -15.81
CA THR A 104 22.89 -0.06 -14.89
C THR A 104 22.59 -0.38 -13.44
N GLY A 105 21.92 -1.51 -13.15
CA GLY A 105 21.45 -1.85 -11.80
C GLY A 105 20.31 -0.96 -11.28
N ARG A 106 19.79 -0.04 -12.12
CA ARG A 106 18.73 0.90 -11.69
C ARG A 106 17.42 0.19 -11.39
N LEU A 107 16.75 0.65 -10.36
CA LEU A 107 15.43 0.18 -9.98
C LEU A 107 14.40 0.48 -11.08
N VAL A 108 13.51 -0.50 -11.31
CA VAL A 108 12.41 -0.41 -12.25
C VAL A 108 11.11 -0.76 -11.54
N ALA A 109 10.17 0.18 -11.54
CA ALA A 109 8.83 -0.03 -11.01
C ALA A 109 7.88 -0.63 -12.08
N ASN A 110 8.09 -0.29 -13.35
CA ASN A 110 7.30 -0.80 -14.47
C ASN A 110 8.20 -1.12 -15.67
N CYS A 111 8.14 -2.36 -16.13
CA CYS A 111 8.95 -2.83 -17.26
C CYS A 111 8.43 -2.39 -18.65
N HIS A 112 7.25 -1.78 -18.75
CA HIS A 112 6.65 -1.26 -20.01
C HIS A 112 6.68 -2.26 -21.17
N LYS A 113 6.47 -3.56 -20.90
CA LYS A 113 6.53 -4.66 -21.88
C LYS A 113 7.87 -4.75 -22.64
N MET A 114 8.93 -4.18 -22.08
CA MET A 114 10.28 -4.34 -22.61
C MET A 114 10.76 -5.80 -22.41
N PRO A 115 11.70 -6.28 -23.21
CA PRO A 115 12.19 -7.67 -23.15
C PRO A 115 12.69 -8.06 -21.76
N ASP A 116 12.26 -9.22 -21.25
CA ASP A 116 12.61 -9.72 -19.91
C ASP A 116 14.13 -9.80 -19.67
N GLN A 117 14.92 -10.04 -20.74
CA GLN A 117 16.38 -10.08 -20.69
C GLN A 117 17.06 -8.77 -20.28
N MET A 118 16.35 -7.63 -20.38
CA MET A 118 16.85 -6.33 -19.93
C MET A 118 16.88 -6.21 -18.41
N PHE A 119 16.20 -7.10 -17.71
CA PHE A 119 15.99 -6.97 -16.28
C PHE A 119 16.67 -8.10 -15.50
N VAL A 120 17.06 -7.76 -14.27
CA VAL A 120 17.36 -8.71 -13.21
C VAL A 120 16.23 -8.63 -12.20
N ARG A 121 15.72 -9.79 -11.79
CA ARG A 121 14.75 -9.91 -10.70
C ARG A 121 15.49 -10.35 -9.44
N GLU A 122 15.24 -9.68 -8.34
CA GLU A 122 15.81 -10.04 -7.06
C GLU A 122 14.77 -9.94 -5.93
N LEU A 123 14.89 -10.81 -4.95
CA LEU A 123 14.13 -10.73 -3.71
C LEU A 123 14.91 -9.83 -2.75
N MET A 124 14.31 -8.72 -2.33
CA MET A 124 14.89 -7.88 -1.27
C MET A 124 14.91 -8.65 0.05
N SER A 125 15.90 -8.40 0.88
CA SER A 125 15.87 -8.88 2.26
C SER A 125 14.92 -8.03 3.11
N SER A 126 14.37 -8.62 4.17
CA SER A 126 13.53 -7.88 5.13
C SER A 126 14.31 -6.76 5.83
N TYR A 127 15.61 -6.95 6.01
CA TYR A 127 16.51 -5.95 6.59
C TYR A 127 16.64 -4.72 5.67
N ASP A 128 16.93 -4.93 4.37
CA ASP A 128 17.09 -3.83 3.41
C ASP A 128 15.79 -3.02 3.26
N ILE A 129 14.64 -3.72 3.28
CA ILE A 129 13.33 -3.07 3.24
C ILE A 129 13.13 -2.20 4.50
N ALA A 130 13.39 -2.76 5.68
CA ALA A 130 13.22 -2.06 6.94
C ALA A 130 14.15 -0.85 7.05
N ASP A 131 15.44 -1.00 6.69
CA ASP A 131 16.41 0.09 6.72
C ASP A 131 16.01 1.24 5.80
N GLN A 132 15.66 0.94 4.54
CA GLN A 132 15.19 1.94 3.58
C GLN A 132 13.95 2.69 4.08
N TRP A 133 12.97 1.97 4.63
CA TRP A 133 11.74 2.57 5.11
C TRP A 133 11.92 3.34 6.41
N GLN A 134 12.82 2.91 7.29
CA GLN A 134 13.14 3.66 8.51
C GLN A 134 13.67 5.05 8.21
N MET A 135 14.58 5.18 7.24
CA MET A 135 15.08 6.48 6.77
C MET A 135 13.95 7.34 6.19
N LEU A 136 13.09 6.75 5.35
CA LEU A 136 11.97 7.47 4.75
C LEU A 136 10.94 7.93 5.80
N LEU A 137 10.63 7.09 6.80
CA LEU A 137 9.72 7.44 7.89
C LEU A 137 10.23 8.61 8.72
N GLN A 138 11.56 8.69 8.97
CA GLN A 138 12.17 9.84 9.65
C GLN A 138 12.00 11.12 8.82
N LEU A 139 12.22 11.06 7.51
CA LEU A 139 12.01 12.21 6.61
C LEU A 139 10.54 12.63 6.56
N LEU A 140 9.61 11.68 6.41
CA LEU A 140 8.18 11.94 6.44
C LEU A 140 7.77 12.60 7.76
N GLY A 141 8.24 12.10 8.89
CA GLY A 141 7.99 12.69 10.20
C GLY A 141 8.57 14.11 10.37
N SER A 142 9.66 14.44 9.68
CA SER A 142 10.23 15.79 9.71
C SER A 142 9.40 16.82 8.93
N ILE A 143 8.75 16.40 7.83
CA ILE A 143 7.91 17.29 7.01
C ILE A 143 6.46 17.36 7.51
N ASN A 144 5.96 16.29 8.12
CA ASN A 144 4.63 16.23 8.71
C ASN A 144 4.65 15.38 10.01
N PRO A 145 4.89 15.99 11.16
CA PRO A 145 4.96 15.29 12.44
C PRO A 145 3.63 14.63 12.88
N LYS A 146 2.51 14.99 12.25
CA LYS A 146 1.18 14.43 12.55
C LYS A 146 0.85 13.22 11.67
N LEU A 147 1.62 12.98 10.61
CA LEU A 147 1.36 11.92 9.65
C LEU A 147 1.43 10.55 10.33
N LYS A 148 0.33 9.84 10.32
CA LYS A 148 0.28 8.42 10.72
C LYS A 148 0.55 7.54 9.50
N VAL A 149 1.47 6.60 9.63
CA VAL A 149 1.77 5.64 8.56
C VAL A 149 1.20 4.27 8.92
N ILE A 150 0.43 3.68 8.03
CA ILE A 150 -0.16 2.34 8.18
C ILE A 150 0.39 1.47 7.05
N PHE A 151 1.14 0.44 7.41
CA PHE A 151 1.53 -0.61 6.46
C PHE A 151 0.45 -1.68 6.38
N THR A 152 0.34 -2.28 5.21
CA THR A 152 -0.44 -3.51 5.02
C THR A 152 0.21 -4.36 3.93
N VAL A 153 0.15 -5.67 4.06
CA VAL A 153 0.61 -6.60 3.02
C VAL A 153 -0.59 -7.04 2.20
N SER A 154 -0.51 -6.83 0.89
CA SER A 154 -1.60 -7.17 -0.04
C SER A 154 -1.87 -8.68 -0.06
N PRO A 155 -3.13 -9.12 0.01
CA PRO A 155 -3.49 -10.53 -0.14
C PRO A 155 -3.43 -11.04 -1.60
N ILE A 156 -3.24 -10.15 -2.58
CA ILE A 156 -3.15 -10.54 -4.00
C ILE A 156 -1.96 -11.48 -4.21
N ARG A 157 -2.20 -12.58 -4.94
CA ARG A 157 -1.19 -13.59 -5.26
C ARG A 157 -0.39 -13.20 -6.50
N HIS A 158 0.93 -13.17 -6.39
CA HIS A 158 1.82 -12.97 -7.54
C HIS A 158 2.10 -14.29 -8.25
N LYS A 159 1.08 -14.83 -8.98
CA LYS A 159 1.11 -16.14 -9.64
C LYS A 159 2.27 -16.30 -10.63
N ARG A 160 2.70 -15.21 -11.29
CA ARG A 160 3.85 -15.24 -12.22
C ARG A 160 5.13 -15.72 -11.55
N ASP A 161 5.28 -15.46 -10.25
CA ASP A 161 6.48 -15.84 -9.48
C ASP A 161 6.43 -17.29 -9.00
N GLY A 162 5.27 -17.94 -9.10
CA GLY A 162 4.98 -19.23 -8.49
C GLY A 162 4.56 -19.10 -7.02
N TYR A 163 3.80 -20.06 -6.54
CA TYR A 163 3.20 -19.97 -5.20
C TYR A 163 4.25 -19.97 -4.07
N HIS A 164 5.31 -20.75 -4.23
CA HIS A 164 6.39 -20.80 -3.24
C HIS A 164 7.11 -19.44 -3.14
N ALA A 165 7.55 -18.88 -4.26
CA ALA A 165 8.23 -17.59 -4.28
C ALA A 165 7.31 -16.46 -3.79
N ASN A 166 6.01 -16.53 -4.11
CA ASN A 166 5.02 -15.61 -3.56
C ASN A 166 4.97 -15.67 -2.03
N GLN A 167 4.95 -16.86 -1.43
CA GLN A 167 4.92 -17.00 0.04
C GLN A 167 6.20 -16.49 0.69
N ILE A 168 7.37 -16.81 0.11
CA ILE A 168 8.64 -16.24 0.59
C ILE A 168 8.62 -14.72 0.53
N SER A 169 8.17 -14.16 -0.59
CA SER A 169 8.05 -12.71 -0.76
C SER A 169 7.11 -12.08 0.29
N LYS A 170 5.93 -12.69 0.54
CA LYS A 170 5.00 -12.21 1.59
C LYS A 170 5.63 -12.30 2.98
N GLY A 171 6.26 -13.43 3.31
CA GLY A 171 6.97 -13.59 4.59
C GLY A 171 8.07 -12.55 4.78
N THR A 172 8.83 -12.23 3.72
CA THR A 172 9.85 -11.17 3.75
C THR A 172 9.23 -9.79 4.08
N LEU A 173 8.08 -9.47 3.44
CA LEU A 173 7.37 -8.22 3.72
C LEU A 173 6.86 -8.15 5.16
N LEU A 174 6.29 -9.25 5.68
CA LEU A 174 5.83 -9.33 7.07
C LEU A 174 6.98 -9.13 8.06
N CYS A 175 8.11 -9.79 7.85
CA CYS A 175 9.30 -9.59 8.66
C CYS A 175 9.82 -8.14 8.62
N ALA A 176 9.79 -7.51 7.46
CA ALA A 176 10.22 -6.12 7.31
C ALA A 176 9.29 -5.15 8.06
N VAL A 177 7.97 -5.34 7.93
CA VAL A 177 6.99 -4.51 8.63
C VAL A 177 7.08 -4.70 10.14
N GLU A 178 7.28 -5.95 10.63
CA GLU A 178 7.49 -6.21 12.06
C GLU A 178 8.75 -5.49 12.59
N ALA A 179 9.82 -5.40 11.80
CA ALA A 179 11.01 -4.65 12.18
C ALA A 179 10.76 -3.14 12.29
N LEU A 180 9.85 -2.59 11.47
CA LEU A 180 9.47 -1.17 11.47
C LEU A 180 8.47 -0.82 12.58
N SER A 181 7.55 -1.72 12.85
CA SER A 181 6.45 -1.56 13.81
C SER A 181 6.36 -2.79 14.71
N PRO A 182 7.24 -2.91 15.71
CA PRO A 182 7.26 -4.09 16.56
C PRO A 182 5.94 -4.24 17.32
N SER A 183 5.03 -5.04 16.78
CA SER A 183 3.76 -5.40 17.42
C SER A 183 3.94 -6.57 18.40
N LEU A 184 4.96 -7.40 18.14
CA LEU A 184 5.31 -8.59 18.91
C LEU A 184 6.52 -8.38 19.85
N ARG A 185 6.78 -7.18 20.32
CA ARG A 185 7.64 -7.05 21.49
C ARG A 185 6.94 -7.76 22.67
N LEU A 186 7.02 -9.08 22.65
CA LEU A 186 6.90 -9.89 23.85
C LEU A 186 7.84 -9.28 24.85
N SER A 187 7.33 -8.54 25.80
CA SER A 187 8.14 -7.84 26.77
C SER A 187 9.07 -8.88 27.41
N ALA A 188 10.37 -8.67 27.32
CA ALA A 188 11.36 -9.49 28.02
C ALA A 188 11.09 -9.52 29.54
N LYS A 189 10.24 -8.64 30.06
CA LYS A 189 9.77 -8.57 31.44
C LYS A 189 8.79 -9.68 31.86
N GLN A 190 8.14 -10.37 30.91
CA GLN A 190 7.25 -11.50 31.31
C GLN A 190 7.98 -12.83 31.48
N LYS A 191 9.27 -12.93 31.21
CA LYS A 191 10.06 -14.16 31.48
C LYS A 191 10.53 -14.32 32.91
N ASP A 192 10.59 -13.25 33.68
CA ASP A 192 11.10 -13.30 35.05
C ASP A 192 10.01 -13.51 36.11
N GLU A 193 8.72 -13.44 35.76
CA GLU A 193 7.61 -13.65 36.71
C GLU A 193 6.93 -15.02 36.63
N ALA A 194 7.34 -15.88 35.68
CA ALA A 194 6.81 -17.25 35.57
C ALA A 194 7.36 -18.23 36.62
N GLY A 195 8.11 -17.73 37.62
CA GLY A 195 8.72 -18.51 38.70
C GLY A 195 8.05 -18.40 40.09
N ALA A 196 6.95 -17.68 40.22
CA ALA A 196 6.25 -17.59 41.54
C ALA A 196 4.82 -18.11 41.45
N ASP A 197 4.66 -19.31 41.93
CA ASP A 197 3.39 -19.97 42.26
C ASP A 197 2.47 -19.07 43.09
N LYS A 198 1.21 -18.83 42.63
CA LYS A 198 0.06 -18.62 43.48
C LYS A 198 -1.26 -18.83 42.75
N THR A 199 -1.92 -19.90 43.14
CA THR A 199 -3.36 -20.19 43.00
C THR A 199 -4.24 -18.98 43.29
N SER A 200 -5.17 -18.60 42.38
CA SER A 200 -6.61 -18.42 42.70
C SER A 200 -7.41 -17.75 41.56
N THR A 201 -8.49 -18.45 41.20
CA THR A 201 -9.84 -18.00 40.84
C THR A 201 -10.10 -17.04 39.68
N ASP A 202 -10.84 -17.61 38.74
CA ASP A 202 -11.74 -17.01 37.75
C ASP A 202 -12.12 -15.54 37.97
N LYS A 203 -11.93 -14.75 36.92
CA LYS A 203 -12.91 -13.76 36.43
C LYS A 203 -12.63 -13.36 34.99
N ASP A 204 -13.67 -13.57 34.21
CA ASP A 204 -13.96 -12.98 32.90
C ASP A 204 -13.44 -11.55 32.79
N SER A 205 -12.52 -11.31 31.85
CA SER A 205 -12.19 -9.96 31.45
C SER A 205 -11.74 -9.95 29.98
N SER A 206 -12.65 -9.51 29.15
CA SER A 206 -12.38 -8.94 27.85
C SER A 206 -11.23 -7.93 27.97
N THR A 207 -10.02 -8.35 27.67
CA THR A 207 -8.83 -7.52 27.81
C THR A 207 -8.76 -6.56 26.62
N GLN A 208 -9.24 -5.35 26.85
CA GLN A 208 -8.74 -4.18 26.12
C GLN A 208 -7.23 -4.10 26.36
N VAL A 209 -6.46 -4.37 25.31
CA VAL A 209 -5.04 -4.01 25.28
C VAL A 209 -4.97 -2.49 25.09
N MET A 210 -5.05 -1.77 26.20
CA MET A 210 -4.81 -0.33 26.25
C MET A 210 -3.32 -0.06 26.17
N GLY A 211 -2.96 0.85 25.27
CA GLY A 211 -1.69 1.32 24.85
C GLY A 211 -0.62 1.55 25.91
N GLU A 212 0.50 0.90 25.72
CA GLU A 212 1.79 1.49 26.08
C GLU A 212 2.12 2.60 25.08
N GLU A 213 2.64 3.71 25.59
CA GLU A 213 3.04 4.88 24.79
C GLU A 213 4.00 4.46 23.66
N ARG A 214 3.43 4.24 22.49
CA ARG A 214 4.22 4.13 21.28
C ARG A 214 4.88 5.48 21.06
N GLY A 215 6.18 5.51 20.85
CA GLY A 215 6.84 6.73 20.40
C GLY A 215 6.01 7.34 19.29
N SER A 216 5.73 8.62 19.34
CA SER A 216 4.68 9.33 18.59
C SER A 216 4.68 9.14 17.06
N ASN A 217 5.64 8.42 16.47
CA ASN A 217 5.85 8.25 15.03
C ASN A 217 6.10 6.80 14.59
N ALA A 218 5.90 5.78 15.44
CA ALA A 218 6.01 4.39 14.96
C ALA A 218 4.85 4.07 14.00
N PRO A 219 5.12 3.44 12.84
CA PRO A 219 4.05 3.07 11.91
C PRO A 219 3.17 1.95 12.49
N ASP A 220 1.91 1.93 12.07
CA ASP A 220 0.98 0.85 12.37
C ASP A 220 1.00 -0.22 11.28
N TYR A 221 0.50 -1.42 11.61
CA TYR A 221 0.26 -2.49 10.67
C TYR A 221 -1.19 -2.92 10.66
N PHE A 222 -1.80 -2.98 9.45
CA PHE A 222 -3.12 -3.56 9.24
C PHE A 222 -3.01 -4.92 8.54
N PRO A 223 -3.47 -6.03 9.15
CA PRO A 223 -3.17 -7.39 8.70
C PRO A 223 -4.11 -7.86 7.57
N SER A 224 -4.17 -7.15 6.43
CA SER A 224 -5.07 -7.52 5.33
C SER A 224 -4.71 -8.86 4.68
N TYR A 225 -3.42 -9.24 4.67
CA TYR A 225 -2.96 -10.52 4.17
C TYR A 225 -3.43 -11.66 5.07
N GLU A 226 -3.23 -11.54 6.39
CA GLU A 226 -3.62 -12.53 7.38
C GLU A 226 -5.14 -12.68 7.45
N ILE A 227 -5.90 -11.59 7.40
CA ILE A 227 -7.37 -11.66 7.33
C ILE A 227 -7.80 -12.52 6.14
N MET A 228 -7.19 -12.31 4.97
CA MET A 228 -7.52 -13.11 3.78
C MET A 228 -7.09 -14.57 3.92
N MET A 229 -5.91 -14.84 4.52
CA MET A 229 -5.34 -16.18 4.59
C MET A 229 -5.90 -16.99 5.77
N ASP A 230 -6.27 -16.37 6.87
CA ASP A 230 -6.66 -17.05 8.10
C ASP A 230 -8.16 -16.94 8.42
N GLU A 231 -8.79 -15.76 8.24
CA GLU A 231 -10.23 -15.61 8.45
C GLU A 231 -11.05 -15.99 7.21
N LEU A 232 -10.59 -15.58 6.01
CA LEU A 232 -11.29 -15.79 4.73
C LEU A 232 -10.68 -16.95 3.94
N ARG A 233 -10.51 -18.10 4.57
CA ARG A 233 -9.74 -19.27 4.04
C ARG A 233 -10.40 -20.01 2.88
N ASP A 234 -11.56 -19.62 2.42
CA ASP A 234 -12.35 -20.31 1.41
C ASP A 234 -12.19 -19.64 0.04
N TYR A 235 -12.21 -20.45 -1.03
CA TYR A 235 -12.10 -19.96 -2.41
C TYR A 235 -13.23 -19.02 -2.84
N ARG A 236 -14.40 -19.04 -2.19
CA ARG A 236 -15.48 -18.06 -2.42
C ARG A 236 -15.07 -16.60 -2.16
N PHE A 237 -13.97 -16.40 -1.44
CA PHE A 237 -13.43 -15.08 -1.16
C PHE A 237 -12.38 -14.62 -2.17
N TYR A 238 -12.09 -15.44 -3.18
CA TYR A 238 -11.30 -15.06 -4.35
C TYR A 238 -12.22 -14.73 -5.52
N ALA A 239 -11.77 -13.84 -6.40
CA ALA A 239 -12.38 -13.60 -7.71
C ALA A 239 -12.16 -14.82 -8.63
N ASP A 240 -12.80 -14.84 -9.79
CA ASP A 240 -12.74 -15.97 -10.74
C ASP A 240 -11.31 -16.29 -11.21
N ASP A 241 -10.40 -15.32 -11.16
CA ASP A 241 -9.00 -15.53 -11.51
C ASP A 241 -8.17 -16.25 -10.44
N MET A 242 -8.74 -16.49 -9.26
CA MET A 242 -8.10 -17.10 -8.09
C MET A 242 -6.85 -16.34 -7.60
N ILE A 243 -6.71 -15.08 -7.97
CA ILE A 243 -5.58 -14.21 -7.63
C ILE A 243 -6.03 -13.06 -6.76
N HIS A 244 -7.08 -12.36 -7.19
CA HIS A 244 -7.62 -11.20 -6.50
C HIS A 244 -8.66 -11.61 -5.45
N PRO A 245 -8.77 -10.87 -4.35
CA PRO A 245 -9.92 -10.99 -3.44
C PRO A 245 -11.23 -10.70 -4.18
N SER A 246 -12.30 -11.44 -3.86
CA SER A 246 -13.64 -11.13 -4.34
C SER A 246 -14.15 -9.82 -3.73
N GLU A 247 -15.19 -9.22 -4.31
CA GLU A 247 -15.83 -8.02 -3.75
C GLU A 247 -16.26 -8.22 -2.29
N LYS A 248 -16.76 -9.42 -1.96
CA LYS A 248 -17.14 -9.77 -0.60
C LYS A 248 -15.94 -9.79 0.36
N ALA A 249 -14.80 -10.27 -0.08
CA ALA A 249 -13.56 -10.23 0.72
C ALA A 249 -13.07 -8.80 0.92
N VAL A 250 -13.10 -7.99 -0.14
CA VAL A 250 -12.73 -6.57 -0.07
C VAL A 250 -13.63 -5.83 0.93
N GLU A 251 -14.95 -6.07 0.87
CA GLU A 251 -15.90 -5.47 1.81
C GLU A 251 -15.62 -5.87 3.26
N TYR A 252 -15.35 -7.15 3.49
CA TYR A 252 -15.03 -7.65 4.83
C TYR A 252 -13.73 -7.03 5.38
N ILE A 253 -12.66 -7.01 4.57
CA ILE A 253 -11.37 -6.40 4.97
C ILE A 253 -11.55 -4.89 5.21
N TRP A 254 -12.36 -4.22 4.37
CA TRP A 254 -12.68 -2.82 4.54
C TRP A 254 -13.45 -2.56 5.84
N GLN A 255 -14.40 -3.42 6.20
CA GLN A 255 -15.12 -3.31 7.48
C GLN A 255 -14.16 -3.46 8.66
N ARG A 256 -13.26 -4.46 8.63
CA ARG A 256 -12.22 -4.63 9.66
C ARG A 256 -11.31 -3.40 9.78
N PHE A 257 -10.95 -2.79 8.64
CA PHE A 257 -10.17 -1.57 8.63
C PHE A 257 -10.92 -0.40 9.30
N GLN A 258 -12.20 -0.23 9.00
CA GLN A 258 -13.02 0.80 9.62
C GLN A 258 -13.18 0.58 11.14
N ASP A 259 -13.39 -0.66 11.55
CA ASP A 259 -13.54 -1.01 12.97
C ASP A 259 -12.25 -0.73 13.77
N THR A 260 -11.09 -0.83 13.11
CA THR A 260 -9.78 -0.60 13.74
C THR A 260 -9.43 0.88 13.80
N TYR A 261 -9.68 1.64 12.75
CA TYR A 261 -9.12 2.99 12.60
C TYR A 261 -10.13 4.13 12.62
N PHE A 262 -11.42 3.85 12.44
CA PHE A 262 -12.44 4.91 12.41
C PHE A 262 -13.18 5.00 13.74
N ASP A 263 -13.29 6.22 14.25
CA ASP A 263 -14.24 6.51 15.35
C ASP A 263 -15.69 6.44 14.85
N SER A 264 -16.64 6.50 15.77
CA SER A 264 -18.08 6.43 15.45
C SER A 264 -18.51 7.52 14.47
N LYS A 265 -18.01 8.75 14.68
CA LYS A 265 -18.32 9.90 13.82
C LYS A 265 -17.84 9.72 12.38
N THR A 266 -16.62 9.25 12.21
CA THR A 266 -16.05 8.95 10.89
C THR A 266 -16.81 7.82 10.20
N ARG A 267 -17.15 6.74 10.91
CA ARG A 267 -17.98 5.65 10.38
C ARG A 267 -19.34 6.12 9.89
N ASP A 268 -20.03 6.95 10.68
CA ASP A 268 -21.33 7.52 10.32
C ASP A 268 -21.21 8.41 9.07
N THR A 269 -20.16 9.21 8.98
CA THR A 269 -19.91 10.09 7.83
C THR A 269 -19.68 9.27 6.57
N VAL A 270 -18.82 8.25 6.64
CA VAL A 270 -18.53 7.35 5.52
C VAL A 270 -19.79 6.57 5.09
N ALA A 271 -20.58 6.07 6.04
CA ALA A 271 -21.82 5.36 5.73
C ALA A 271 -22.83 6.25 5.01
N LYS A 272 -23.02 7.49 5.45
CA LYS A 272 -23.89 8.47 4.78
C LYS A 272 -23.41 8.79 3.36
N ALA A 273 -22.12 9.13 3.20
CA ALA A 273 -21.55 9.46 1.89
C ALA A 273 -21.63 8.27 0.91
N THR A 274 -21.38 7.04 1.39
CA THR A 274 -21.51 5.84 0.56
C THR A 274 -22.94 5.62 0.09
N LYS A 275 -23.95 5.82 0.94
CA LYS A 275 -25.36 5.75 0.54
C LYS A 275 -25.72 6.82 -0.49
N GLU A 276 -25.26 8.05 -0.32
CA GLU A 276 -25.48 9.12 -1.29
C GLU A 276 -24.81 8.84 -2.63
N TRP A 277 -23.58 8.33 -2.59
CA TRP A 277 -22.87 7.92 -3.79
C TRP A 277 -23.63 6.82 -4.55
N ALA A 278 -24.09 5.77 -3.86
CA ALA A 278 -24.89 4.70 -4.45
C ALA A 278 -26.21 5.24 -5.09
N ARG A 279 -26.90 6.17 -4.42
CA ARG A 279 -28.11 6.83 -4.97
C ARG A 279 -27.82 7.60 -6.26
N ARG A 280 -26.68 8.29 -6.34
CA ARG A 280 -26.27 9.04 -7.56
C ARG A 280 -25.93 8.12 -8.74
N GLN A 281 -25.48 6.90 -8.47
CA GLN A 281 -25.19 5.89 -9.50
C GLN A 281 -26.45 5.20 -10.03
N HIS A 282 -27.54 5.16 -9.25
CA HIS A 282 -28.82 4.68 -9.74
C HIS A 282 -29.40 5.68 -10.75
N ARG A 283 -29.19 5.41 -12.04
CA ARG A 283 -29.95 6.10 -13.11
C ARG A 283 -31.43 5.74 -12.92
N PRO A 284 -32.37 6.73 -12.95
CA PRO A 284 -33.77 6.40 -13.03
C PRO A 284 -33.99 5.60 -14.33
N ILE A 285 -34.65 4.46 -14.23
CA ILE A 285 -35.14 3.74 -15.39
C ILE A 285 -36.05 4.74 -16.13
N ALA A 286 -35.67 5.11 -17.36
CA ALA A 286 -36.49 5.96 -18.20
C ALA A 286 -37.88 5.32 -18.27
N GLY A 287 -38.88 6.00 -17.74
CA GLY A 287 -40.22 5.54 -17.76
C GLY A 287 -40.63 5.25 -19.22
N THR A 288 -41.13 4.07 -19.46
CA THR A 288 -41.83 3.73 -20.68
C THR A 288 -42.99 4.72 -20.81
N GLY A 289 -42.76 5.76 -21.63
CA GLY A 289 -43.83 6.65 -22.02
C GLY A 289 -44.92 5.83 -22.68
N SER A 290 -46.08 5.76 -22.05
CA SER A 290 -47.29 5.31 -22.69
C SER A 290 -47.55 6.22 -23.89
N ALA A 291 -47.46 5.65 -25.07
CA ALA A 291 -48.06 6.23 -26.24
C ALA A 291 -49.60 6.01 -26.13
N ASP A 292 -50.30 7.09 -25.98
CA ASP A 292 -51.72 7.21 -26.39
C ASP A 292 -51.77 7.90 -27.75
#